data_90fea70ed4668bb9fb9a6da264588154
#
_entry.id   90fea70ed4668bb9fb9a6da264588154
#
_cell.length_a   1.000
_cell.length_b   1.000
_cell.length_c   1.000
_cell.angle_alpha   90.00
_cell.angle_beta   90.00
_cell.angle_gamma   90.00
#
_symmetry.space_group_name_H-M   'P 1'
#
loop_
_entity.id
_entity.type
_entity.pdbx_description
1 polymer ?
#
loop_
_entity_poly.entity_id
_entity_poly.type
_entity_poly.pdbx_seq_one_letter_code
_entity_poly.pdbx_strand_id
1 'polypeptide(L)'
;MPKILLVEDDEQLAGFLMRFLNSEGYDVAYACGQNDAIRLFEEERYDCVLLDISLRDGNGYSVCAAVRSLGDTPVIFITASADEACTVAGFEIGADDYIGKPFGTRELLARMKNVMRRHQRSSPLIQCSSITIDPIKGIVTRNGRELQLSALEYRLLLVFLSNKNQLLSRDRLAEELWSLTKEYVSDNTLCVYIRRLREKIEDDPQEPRIILTVRGRGYKAVDG
;
A
#
# COMPACT_ATOMS: atom_id res chain seq x y z
N MET A 1 13.91 -5.90 -11.98
CA MET A 1 14.02 -4.43 -11.85
C MET A 1 12.61 -3.89 -11.95
N PRO A 2 12.21 -2.91 -11.11
CA PRO A 2 10.89 -2.29 -11.26
C PRO A 2 10.81 -1.54 -12.60
N LYS A 3 9.68 -1.70 -13.29
CA LYS A 3 9.46 -1.14 -14.63
C LYS A 3 8.59 0.12 -14.54
N ILE A 4 9.08 1.22 -15.11
CA ILE A 4 8.45 2.54 -15.06
C ILE A 4 8.00 2.94 -16.46
N LEU A 5 6.77 3.43 -16.61
CA LEU A 5 6.34 4.11 -17.82
C LEU A 5 6.50 5.63 -17.61
N LEU A 6 7.37 6.24 -18.39
CA LEU A 6 7.56 7.70 -18.41
C LEU A 6 6.80 8.27 -19.62
N VAL A 7 5.86 9.18 -19.33
CA VAL A 7 5.05 9.87 -20.35
C VAL A 7 5.36 11.37 -20.27
N GLU A 8 6.09 11.87 -21.24
CA GLU A 8 6.61 13.25 -21.26
C GLU A 8 6.85 13.67 -22.72
N ASP A 9 6.37 14.84 -23.13
CA ASP A 9 6.53 15.34 -24.48
C ASP A 9 7.77 16.22 -24.69
N ASP A 10 8.44 16.63 -23.61
CA ASP A 10 9.76 17.24 -23.64
C ASP A 10 10.85 16.14 -23.71
N GLU A 11 11.38 15.95 -24.91
CA GLU A 11 12.41 14.94 -25.18
C GLU A 11 13.70 15.13 -24.38
N GLN A 12 14.05 16.39 -24.02
CA GLN A 12 15.24 16.66 -23.23
C GLN A 12 15.06 16.23 -21.78
N LEU A 13 13.91 16.57 -21.20
CA LEU A 13 13.53 16.17 -19.85
C LEU A 13 13.35 14.64 -19.80
N ALA A 14 12.66 14.03 -20.77
CA ALA A 14 12.49 12.59 -20.86
C ALA A 14 13.82 11.87 -20.93
N GLY A 15 14.73 12.32 -21.81
CA GLY A 15 16.06 11.72 -21.95
C GLY A 15 16.92 11.85 -20.68
N PHE A 16 16.78 12.95 -19.94
CA PHE A 16 17.43 13.11 -18.64
C PHE A 16 16.86 12.16 -17.61
N LEU A 17 15.53 12.08 -17.46
CA LEU A 17 14.84 11.21 -16.49
C LEU A 17 15.11 9.74 -16.76
N MET A 18 15.09 9.31 -18.02
CA MET A 18 15.40 7.91 -18.40
C MET A 18 16.81 7.53 -17.95
N ARG A 19 17.83 8.34 -18.28
CA ARG A 19 19.20 8.06 -17.85
C ARG A 19 19.34 7.99 -16.34
N PHE A 20 18.73 8.96 -15.65
CA PHE A 20 18.76 9.03 -14.20
C PHE A 20 18.08 7.79 -13.56
N LEU A 21 16.85 7.46 -13.95
CA LEU A 21 16.11 6.34 -13.38
C LEU A 21 16.77 4.99 -13.70
N ASN A 22 17.31 4.83 -14.91
CA ASN A 22 18.10 3.63 -15.27
C ASN A 22 19.34 3.48 -14.36
N SER A 23 20.03 4.59 -14.03
CA SER A 23 21.17 4.56 -13.10
C SER A 23 20.79 4.21 -11.66
N GLU A 24 19.53 4.46 -11.28
CA GLU A 24 18.96 4.11 -9.96
C GLU A 24 18.36 2.68 -9.94
N GLY A 25 18.49 1.92 -11.03
CA GLY A 25 18.09 0.51 -11.09
C GLY A 25 16.64 0.27 -11.50
N TYR A 26 16.00 1.22 -12.17
CA TYR A 26 14.68 1.06 -12.80
C TYR A 26 14.82 0.71 -14.28
N ASP A 27 13.87 -0.03 -14.82
CA ASP A 27 13.69 -0.24 -16.26
C ASP A 27 12.64 0.77 -16.76
N VAL A 28 13.01 1.64 -17.72
CA VAL A 28 12.15 2.77 -18.12
C VAL A 28 11.71 2.62 -19.57
N ALA A 29 10.39 2.43 -19.77
CA ALA A 29 9.75 2.61 -21.07
C ALA A 29 9.32 4.07 -21.22
N TYR A 30 9.39 4.60 -22.44
CA TYR A 30 9.08 5.99 -22.73
C TYR A 30 7.95 6.10 -23.75
N ALA A 31 7.02 7.01 -23.49
CA ALA A 31 5.99 7.45 -24.40
C ALA A 31 6.04 8.97 -24.56
N CYS A 32 5.98 9.46 -25.79
CA CYS A 32 6.03 10.90 -26.08
C CYS A 32 4.64 11.59 -26.05
N GLY A 33 3.57 10.82 -25.84
CA GLY A 33 2.20 11.34 -25.84
C GLY A 33 1.18 10.34 -25.35
N GLN A 34 -0.09 10.77 -25.38
CA GLN A 34 -1.22 10.02 -24.83
C GLN A 34 -1.44 8.67 -25.51
N ASN A 35 -1.49 8.66 -26.85
CA ASN A 35 -1.82 7.46 -27.62
C ASN A 35 -0.75 6.38 -27.44
N ASP A 36 0.52 6.78 -27.46
CA ASP A 36 1.64 5.87 -27.27
C ASP A 36 1.68 5.32 -25.83
N ALA A 37 1.40 6.18 -24.86
CA ALA A 37 1.33 5.76 -23.45
C ALA A 37 0.25 4.70 -23.20
N ILE A 38 -0.95 4.89 -23.74
CA ILE A 38 -2.06 3.93 -23.59
C ILE A 38 -1.69 2.60 -24.24
N ARG A 39 -1.17 2.63 -25.49
CA ARG A 39 -0.72 1.43 -26.19
C ARG A 39 0.34 0.66 -25.40
N LEU A 40 1.38 1.32 -24.92
CA LEU A 40 2.44 0.68 -24.13
C LEU A 40 1.90 0.08 -22.82
N PHE A 41 0.96 0.78 -22.18
CA PHE A 41 0.36 0.30 -20.94
C PHE A 41 -0.55 -0.92 -21.13
N GLU A 42 -1.18 -1.07 -22.30
CA GLU A 42 -1.96 -2.26 -22.67
C GLU A 42 -1.06 -3.47 -23.00
N GLU A 43 0.10 -3.23 -23.60
CA GLU A 43 1.03 -4.28 -24.02
C GLU A 43 1.84 -4.87 -22.84
N GLU A 44 2.13 -4.07 -21.81
CA GLU A 44 3.04 -4.47 -20.73
C GLU A 44 2.55 -4.03 -19.34
N ARG A 45 3.16 -4.61 -18.31
CA ARG A 45 2.90 -4.25 -16.91
C ARG A 45 3.98 -3.30 -16.39
N TYR A 46 3.55 -2.27 -15.67
CA TYR A 46 4.42 -1.28 -15.05
C TYR A 46 4.19 -1.21 -13.55
N ASP A 47 5.27 -0.94 -12.81
CA ASP A 47 5.23 -0.77 -11.36
C ASP A 47 4.89 0.67 -10.95
N CYS A 48 5.05 1.64 -11.86
CA CYS A 48 4.66 3.04 -11.68
C CYS A 48 4.59 3.75 -13.03
N VAL A 49 3.70 4.74 -13.14
CA VAL A 49 3.61 5.65 -14.28
C VAL A 49 3.99 7.06 -13.81
N LEU A 50 4.98 7.65 -14.47
CA LEU A 50 5.33 9.08 -14.37
C LEU A 50 4.72 9.79 -15.55
N LEU A 51 3.85 10.77 -15.31
CA LEU A 51 2.94 11.26 -16.31
C LEU A 51 2.88 12.79 -16.32
N ASP A 52 3.28 13.41 -17.42
CA ASP A 52 2.99 14.83 -17.63
C ASP A 52 1.49 15.02 -17.89
N ILE A 53 0.94 16.09 -17.33
CA ILE A 53 -0.45 16.49 -17.58
C ILE A 53 -0.60 17.07 -18.98
N SER A 54 0.39 17.88 -19.42
CA SER A 54 0.34 18.58 -20.70
C SER A 54 1.05 17.78 -21.78
N LEU A 55 0.30 17.07 -22.64
CA LEU A 55 0.84 16.28 -23.73
C LEU A 55 0.43 16.88 -25.09
N ARG A 56 1.30 16.80 -26.11
CA ARG A 56 1.06 17.38 -27.44
C ARG A 56 -0.15 16.80 -28.15
N ASP A 57 -0.44 15.51 -27.95
CA ASP A 57 -1.52 14.77 -28.63
C ASP A 57 -2.71 14.45 -27.71
N GLY A 58 -2.79 15.11 -26.55
CA GLY A 58 -3.87 14.87 -25.58
C GLY A 58 -3.57 15.44 -24.21
N ASN A 59 -3.96 14.72 -23.16
CA ASN A 59 -3.67 15.12 -21.79
C ASN A 59 -3.43 13.91 -20.87
N GLY A 60 -2.62 14.15 -19.81
CA GLY A 60 -2.28 13.12 -18.85
C GLY A 60 -3.47 12.59 -18.04
N TYR A 61 -4.52 13.37 -17.85
CA TYR A 61 -5.73 12.89 -17.14
C TYR A 61 -6.40 11.74 -17.88
N SER A 62 -6.46 11.80 -19.22
CA SER A 62 -7.01 10.71 -20.05
C SER A 62 -6.16 9.44 -19.95
N VAL A 63 -4.83 9.58 -19.91
CA VAL A 63 -3.92 8.45 -19.68
C VAL A 63 -4.13 7.86 -18.29
N CYS A 64 -4.23 8.70 -17.25
CA CYS A 64 -4.49 8.26 -15.88
C CYS A 64 -5.82 7.48 -15.78
N ALA A 65 -6.89 7.99 -16.39
CA ALA A 65 -8.20 7.31 -16.43
C ALA A 65 -8.11 5.94 -17.13
N ALA A 66 -7.36 5.84 -18.24
CA ALA A 66 -7.12 4.57 -18.93
C ALA A 66 -6.34 3.59 -18.05
N VAL A 67 -5.25 4.04 -17.39
CA VAL A 67 -4.48 3.23 -16.44
C VAL A 67 -5.37 2.69 -15.32
N ARG A 68 -6.24 3.53 -14.75
CA ARG A 68 -7.17 3.14 -13.68
C ARG A 68 -8.23 2.14 -14.13
N SER A 69 -8.68 2.22 -15.38
CA SER A 69 -9.64 1.25 -15.92
C SER A 69 -9.05 -0.15 -16.10
N LEU A 70 -7.72 -0.25 -16.21
CA LEU A 70 -6.97 -1.50 -16.43
C LEU A 70 -6.33 -2.06 -15.16
N GLY A 71 -6.27 -1.29 -14.07
CA GLY A 71 -5.69 -1.76 -12.80
C GLY A 71 -5.29 -0.64 -11.82
N ASP A 72 -4.60 -1.05 -10.76
CA ASP A 72 -4.19 -0.19 -9.65
C ASP A 72 -2.72 0.27 -9.76
N THR A 73 -2.14 0.30 -10.97
CA THR A 73 -0.74 0.75 -11.16
C THR A 73 -0.59 2.20 -10.68
N PRO A 74 0.37 2.51 -9.77
CA PRO A 74 0.54 3.85 -9.25
C PRO A 74 0.87 4.88 -10.33
N VAL A 75 0.23 6.05 -10.25
CA VAL A 75 0.41 7.18 -11.16
C VAL A 75 0.88 8.41 -10.39
N ILE A 76 1.99 8.98 -10.81
CA ILE A 76 2.53 10.24 -10.31
C ILE A 76 2.49 11.26 -11.42
N PHE A 77 1.76 12.35 -11.23
CA PHE A 77 1.80 13.45 -12.18
C PHE A 77 3.06 14.31 -12.03
N ILE A 78 3.64 14.68 -13.16
CA ILE A 78 4.73 15.66 -13.26
C ILE A 78 4.13 16.86 -13.99
N THR A 79 4.01 18.02 -13.33
CA THR A 79 3.28 19.17 -13.90
C THR A 79 4.01 20.48 -13.73
N ALA A 80 3.89 21.36 -14.72
CA ALA A 80 4.39 22.74 -14.63
C ALA A 80 3.52 23.64 -13.74
N SER A 81 2.24 23.28 -13.53
CA SER A 81 1.31 24.03 -12.68
C SER A 81 0.99 23.22 -11.43
N ALA A 82 1.41 23.73 -10.28
CA ALA A 82 1.05 23.21 -8.96
C ALA A 82 -0.23 23.90 -8.43
N ASP A 83 -1.11 24.39 -9.31
CA ASP A 83 -2.36 25.01 -8.89
C ASP A 83 -3.24 24.00 -8.16
N GLU A 84 -3.78 24.44 -7.03
CA GLU A 84 -4.60 23.62 -6.12
C GLU A 84 -5.79 22.97 -6.85
N ALA A 85 -6.38 23.65 -7.83
CA ALA A 85 -7.48 23.14 -8.66
C ALA A 85 -7.05 21.96 -9.54
N CYS A 86 -5.87 21.97 -10.14
CA CYS A 86 -5.34 20.87 -10.94
C CYS A 86 -4.98 19.67 -10.07
N THR A 87 -4.48 19.91 -8.86
CA THR A 87 -4.14 18.87 -7.88
C THR A 87 -5.41 18.14 -7.39
N VAL A 88 -6.48 18.88 -7.08
CA VAL A 88 -7.76 18.30 -6.62
C VAL A 88 -8.40 17.45 -7.72
N ALA A 89 -8.51 17.99 -8.96
CA ALA A 89 -9.09 17.26 -10.08
C ALA A 89 -8.36 15.94 -10.38
N GLY A 90 -7.06 15.93 -10.27
CA GLY A 90 -6.28 14.73 -10.53
C GLY A 90 -6.35 13.68 -9.42
N PHE A 91 -6.48 14.08 -8.14
CA PHE A 91 -6.77 13.11 -7.07
C PHE A 91 -8.15 12.48 -7.24
N GLU A 92 -9.15 13.21 -7.71
CA GLU A 92 -10.49 12.67 -8.04
C GLU A 92 -10.42 11.64 -9.18
N ILE A 93 -9.49 11.79 -10.14
CA ILE A 93 -9.24 10.82 -11.23
C ILE A 93 -8.43 9.61 -10.74
N GLY A 94 -7.84 9.70 -9.54
CA GLY A 94 -7.15 8.58 -8.89
C GLY A 94 -5.62 8.62 -8.99
N ALA A 95 -5.00 9.78 -9.18
CA ALA A 95 -3.54 9.91 -9.05
C ALA A 95 -3.08 9.67 -7.60
N ASP A 96 -1.89 9.11 -7.44
CA ASP A 96 -1.32 8.76 -6.13
C ASP A 96 -0.44 9.86 -5.56
N ASP A 97 0.19 10.67 -6.41
CA ASP A 97 1.03 11.82 -6.01
C ASP A 97 1.23 12.81 -7.17
N TYR A 98 1.78 13.98 -6.85
CA TYR A 98 2.08 15.08 -7.77
C TYR A 98 3.47 15.62 -7.50
N ILE A 99 4.16 16.02 -8.59
CA ILE A 99 5.45 16.70 -8.54
C ILE A 99 5.41 17.93 -9.45
N GLY A 100 5.63 19.11 -8.87
CA GLY A 100 5.69 20.36 -9.61
C GLY A 100 7.06 20.57 -10.28
N LYS A 101 7.09 20.91 -11.57
CA LYS A 101 8.29 21.37 -12.28
C LYS A 101 8.62 22.82 -11.87
N PRO A 102 9.90 23.17 -11.53
CA PRO A 102 11.07 22.31 -11.50
C PRO A 102 11.19 21.48 -10.21
N PHE A 103 11.65 20.24 -10.30
CA PHE A 103 11.81 19.32 -9.17
C PHE A 103 13.23 18.74 -9.09
N GLY A 104 13.60 18.29 -7.90
CA GLY A 104 14.86 17.59 -7.67
C GLY A 104 14.74 16.08 -7.92
N THR A 105 15.77 15.47 -8.47
CA THR A 105 15.82 14.02 -8.69
C THR A 105 15.63 13.19 -7.41
N ARG A 106 16.14 13.67 -6.27
CA ARG A 106 15.96 13.05 -4.95
C ARG A 106 14.49 13.09 -4.50
N GLU A 107 13.77 14.17 -4.80
CA GLU A 107 12.35 14.30 -4.50
C GLU A 107 11.55 13.30 -5.33
N LEU A 108 11.79 13.23 -6.65
CA LEU A 108 11.15 12.27 -7.54
C LEU A 108 11.32 10.83 -7.02
N LEU A 109 12.56 10.42 -6.69
CA LEU A 109 12.81 9.10 -6.16
C LEU A 109 12.11 8.81 -4.83
N ALA A 110 12.09 9.78 -3.93
CA ALA A 110 11.43 9.61 -2.63
C ALA A 110 9.92 9.41 -2.80
N ARG A 111 9.28 10.18 -3.70
CA ARG A 111 7.85 10.06 -4.02
C ARG A 111 7.56 8.74 -4.72
N MET A 112 8.31 8.38 -5.76
CA MET A 112 8.19 7.09 -6.45
C MET A 112 8.28 5.93 -5.46
N LYS A 113 9.32 5.88 -4.63
CA LYS A 113 9.50 4.83 -3.61
C LYS A 113 8.32 4.78 -2.63
N ASN A 114 7.79 5.92 -2.21
CA ASN A 114 6.64 5.99 -1.30
C ASN A 114 5.37 5.46 -1.96
N VAL A 115 5.08 5.90 -3.18
CA VAL A 115 3.88 5.51 -3.91
C VAL A 115 3.96 4.03 -4.30
N MET A 116 5.05 3.57 -4.90
CA MET A 116 5.26 2.16 -5.23
C MET A 116 5.18 1.27 -3.99
N ARG A 117 5.73 1.69 -2.85
CA ARG A 117 5.62 0.96 -1.58
C ARG A 117 4.17 0.87 -1.08
N ARG A 118 3.34 1.90 -1.29
CA ARG A 118 1.91 1.86 -0.96
C ARG A 118 1.16 0.86 -1.84
N HIS A 119 1.52 0.78 -3.12
CA HIS A 119 0.94 -0.14 -4.10
C HIS A 119 1.58 -1.53 -4.10
N GLN A 120 2.88 -1.65 -3.85
CA GLN A 120 3.55 -2.93 -3.54
C GLN A 120 3.11 -3.47 -2.17
N ARG A 121 2.48 -2.63 -1.38
CA ARG A 121 1.49 -2.97 -0.36
C ARG A 121 0.07 -3.11 -0.98
N SER A 122 -0.10 -3.69 -2.17
CA SER A 122 -0.93 -4.88 -2.27
C SER A 122 -0.29 -5.81 -1.25
N SER A 123 -0.64 -5.60 0.00
CA SER A 123 -0.07 -6.31 1.13
C SER A 123 -0.16 -7.76 0.73
N PRO A 124 0.97 -8.50 0.65
CA PRO A 124 0.85 -9.92 0.51
C PRO A 124 -0.17 -10.31 1.55
N LEU A 125 -1.21 -10.99 1.12
CA LEU A 125 -2.21 -11.52 2.04
C LEU A 125 -1.46 -12.02 3.26
N ILE A 126 -1.68 -11.41 4.42
CA ILE A 126 -0.97 -11.83 5.63
C ILE A 126 -1.56 -13.17 6.01
N GLN A 127 -0.80 -14.24 5.80
CA GLN A 127 -1.22 -15.59 6.09
C GLN A 127 -0.57 -16.11 7.36
N CYS A 128 -1.38 -16.76 8.19
CA CYS A 128 -0.95 -17.45 9.38
C CYS A 128 -1.89 -18.62 9.63
N SER A 129 -1.39 -19.86 9.48
CA SER A 129 -2.23 -21.06 9.58
C SER A 129 -3.46 -20.98 8.67
N SER A 130 -4.65 -21.12 9.22
CA SER A 130 -5.93 -21.05 8.50
C SER A 130 -6.43 -19.63 8.21
N ILE A 131 -5.71 -18.59 8.69
CA ILE A 131 -6.15 -17.19 8.62
C ILE A 131 -5.44 -16.46 7.49
N THR A 132 -6.21 -15.68 6.74
CA THR A 132 -5.69 -14.76 5.73
C THR A 132 -6.31 -13.38 5.96
N ILE A 133 -5.47 -12.36 6.04
CA ILE A 133 -5.90 -10.95 6.08
C ILE A 133 -5.58 -10.32 4.74
N ASP A 134 -6.56 -9.67 4.14
CA ASP A 134 -6.39 -8.71 3.07
C ASP A 134 -6.43 -7.29 3.70
N PRO A 135 -5.28 -6.65 3.95
CA PRO A 135 -5.27 -5.36 4.66
C PRO A 135 -5.81 -4.21 3.83
N ILE A 136 -5.88 -4.36 2.50
CA ILE A 136 -6.44 -3.33 1.60
C ILE A 136 -7.95 -3.36 1.66
N LYS A 137 -8.52 -4.55 1.53
CA LYS A 137 -9.98 -4.72 1.61
C LYS A 137 -10.51 -4.70 3.04
N GLY A 138 -9.62 -4.80 4.04
CA GLY A 138 -10.00 -4.94 5.45
C GLY A 138 -10.72 -6.27 5.74
N ILE A 139 -10.55 -7.27 4.86
CA ILE A 139 -11.22 -8.57 4.95
C ILE A 139 -10.29 -9.57 5.64
N VAL A 140 -10.86 -10.32 6.56
CA VAL A 140 -10.21 -11.48 7.19
C VAL A 140 -10.97 -12.74 6.82
N THR A 141 -10.25 -13.78 6.41
CA THR A 141 -10.85 -15.10 6.17
C THR A 141 -10.19 -16.15 7.04
N ARG A 142 -10.96 -17.15 7.43
CA ARG A 142 -10.49 -18.38 8.09
C ARG A 142 -10.94 -19.58 7.26
N ASN A 143 -10.01 -20.39 6.80
CA ASN A 143 -10.30 -21.52 5.88
C ASN A 143 -11.10 -21.07 4.63
N GLY A 144 -10.81 -19.87 4.09
CA GLY A 144 -11.49 -19.30 2.92
C GLY A 144 -12.88 -18.72 3.19
N ARG A 145 -13.38 -18.74 4.43
CA ARG A 145 -14.67 -18.12 4.82
C ARG A 145 -14.41 -16.80 5.53
N GLU A 146 -15.17 -15.77 5.18
CA GLU A 146 -15.05 -14.46 5.79
C GLU A 146 -15.35 -14.51 7.28
N LEU A 147 -14.47 -13.86 8.07
CA LEU A 147 -14.55 -13.79 9.52
C LEU A 147 -14.92 -12.38 9.95
N GLN A 148 -16.05 -12.24 10.63
CA GLN A 148 -16.52 -10.95 11.14
C GLN A 148 -15.77 -10.59 12.43
N LEU A 149 -14.92 -9.57 12.34
CA LEU A 149 -14.16 -9.01 13.46
C LEU A 149 -14.63 -7.59 13.75
N SER A 150 -14.65 -7.21 15.03
CA SER A 150 -14.76 -5.79 15.41
C SER A 150 -13.45 -5.06 15.04
N ALA A 151 -13.49 -3.72 14.99
CA ALA A 151 -12.32 -2.92 14.64
C ALA A 151 -11.10 -3.21 15.56
N LEU A 152 -11.34 -3.44 16.86
CA LEU A 152 -10.29 -3.76 17.82
C LEU A 152 -9.74 -5.17 17.65
N GLU A 153 -10.60 -6.16 17.39
CA GLU A 153 -10.17 -7.54 17.10
C GLU A 153 -9.36 -7.59 15.80
N TYR A 154 -9.81 -6.88 14.76
CA TYR A 154 -9.07 -6.75 13.51
C TYR A 154 -7.69 -6.13 13.74
N ARG A 155 -7.62 -5.01 14.48
CA ARG A 155 -6.35 -4.34 14.78
C ARG A 155 -5.39 -5.24 15.54
N LEU A 156 -5.87 -5.94 16.58
CA LEU A 156 -5.06 -6.91 17.32
C LEU A 156 -4.53 -8.02 16.42
N LEU A 157 -5.41 -8.61 15.61
CA LEU A 157 -5.03 -9.67 14.69
C LEU A 157 -3.97 -9.17 13.69
N LEU A 158 -4.16 -7.98 13.12
CA LEU A 158 -3.20 -7.37 12.20
C LEU A 158 -1.84 -7.14 12.87
N VAL A 159 -1.82 -6.62 14.10
CA VAL A 159 -0.57 -6.41 14.88
C VAL A 159 0.14 -7.75 15.14
N PHE A 160 -0.59 -8.78 15.54
CA PHE A 160 -0.04 -10.11 15.77
C PHE A 160 0.57 -10.71 14.51
N LEU A 161 -0.17 -10.72 13.41
CA LEU A 161 0.27 -11.36 12.19
C LEU A 161 1.36 -10.57 11.45
N SER A 162 1.37 -9.24 11.59
CA SER A 162 2.47 -8.40 11.07
C SER A 162 3.78 -8.56 11.88
N ASN A 163 3.71 -9.05 13.11
CA ASN A 163 4.87 -9.32 13.97
C ASN A 163 4.97 -10.83 14.32
N LYS A 164 4.65 -11.67 13.36
CA LYS A 164 4.67 -13.12 13.52
C LYS A 164 6.01 -13.61 14.07
N ASN A 165 5.95 -14.57 14.96
CA ASN A 165 7.09 -15.12 15.69
C ASN A 165 7.81 -14.15 16.65
N GLN A 166 7.34 -12.91 16.82
CA GLN A 166 7.87 -11.97 17.79
C GLN A 166 7.04 -11.96 19.07
N LEU A 167 7.70 -11.77 20.20
CA LEU A 167 7.02 -11.55 21.47
C LEU A 167 6.54 -10.09 21.55
N LEU A 168 5.25 -9.91 21.73
CA LEU A 168 4.63 -8.62 21.95
C LEU A 168 4.28 -8.45 23.42
N SER A 169 4.81 -7.41 24.06
CA SER A 169 4.51 -7.08 25.44
C SER A 169 3.04 -6.61 25.57
N ARG A 170 2.51 -6.70 26.80
CA ARG A 170 1.14 -6.22 27.08
C ARG A 170 1.04 -4.72 26.85
N ASP A 171 2.03 -3.94 27.27
CA ASP A 171 2.06 -2.49 27.10
C ASP A 171 2.00 -2.12 25.62
N ARG A 172 2.81 -2.75 24.78
CA ARG A 172 2.78 -2.52 23.33
C ARG A 172 1.42 -2.83 22.72
N LEU A 173 0.77 -3.93 23.12
CA LEU A 173 -0.57 -4.27 22.63
C LEU A 173 -1.63 -3.30 23.14
N ALA A 174 -1.50 -2.82 24.38
CA ALA A 174 -2.41 -1.82 24.94
C ALA A 174 -2.25 -0.46 24.23
N GLU A 175 -1.04 -0.02 23.89
CA GLU A 175 -0.75 1.17 23.09
C GLU A 175 -1.39 1.10 21.69
N GLU A 176 -1.31 -0.04 21.04
CA GLU A 176 -1.93 -0.25 19.72
C GLU A 176 -3.46 -0.13 19.75
N LEU A 177 -4.10 -0.62 20.83
CA LEU A 177 -5.54 -0.48 21.04
C LEU A 177 -5.91 0.96 21.43
N TRP A 178 -5.12 1.61 22.29
CA TRP A 178 -5.35 3.01 22.71
C TRP A 178 -5.35 3.96 21.52
N SER A 179 -4.50 3.72 20.52
CA SER A 179 -4.45 4.53 19.31
C SER A 179 -5.80 4.63 18.58
N LEU A 180 -6.67 3.62 18.74
CA LEU A 180 -8.00 3.56 18.12
C LEU A 180 -9.12 4.07 19.02
N THR A 181 -9.08 3.71 20.31
CA THR A 181 -10.18 4.05 21.26
C THR A 181 -10.01 5.40 21.92
N LYS A 182 -8.76 5.90 21.98
CA LYS A 182 -8.34 7.04 22.81
C LYS A 182 -8.68 6.87 24.29
N GLU A 183 -9.02 5.65 24.71
CA GLU A 183 -9.30 5.29 26.08
C GLU A 183 -8.20 4.37 26.64
N TYR A 184 -7.91 4.48 27.92
CA TYR A 184 -6.91 3.64 28.57
C TYR A 184 -7.33 2.17 28.54
N VAL A 185 -6.51 1.34 27.91
CA VAL A 185 -6.72 -0.10 27.84
C VAL A 185 -5.99 -0.78 29.00
N SER A 186 -6.74 -1.19 30.02
CA SER A 186 -6.16 -1.96 31.13
C SER A 186 -5.76 -3.38 30.70
N ASP A 187 -4.88 -4.03 31.48
CA ASP A 187 -4.51 -5.44 31.28
C ASP A 187 -5.73 -6.37 31.21
N ASN A 188 -6.74 -6.13 32.03
CA ASN A 188 -7.96 -6.92 32.02
C ASN A 188 -8.74 -6.74 30.71
N THR A 189 -8.82 -5.52 30.20
CA THR A 189 -9.46 -5.21 28.92
C THR A 189 -8.72 -5.91 27.77
N LEU A 190 -7.39 -5.85 27.74
CA LEU A 190 -6.58 -6.56 26.76
C LEU A 190 -6.85 -8.07 26.79
N CYS A 191 -6.88 -8.68 27.98
CA CYS A 191 -7.18 -10.11 28.13
C CYS A 191 -8.55 -10.48 27.56
N VAL A 192 -9.57 -9.63 27.73
CA VAL A 192 -10.90 -9.85 27.16
C VAL A 192 -10.86 -9.84 25.64
N TYR A 193 -10.15 -8.88 25.02
CA TYR A 193 -10.03 -8.83 23.56
C TYR A 193 -9.23 -10.01 23.00
N ILE A 194 -8.15 -10.42 23.65
CA ILE A 194 -7.39 -11.61 23.28
C ILE A 194 -8.27 -12.87 23.33
N ARG A 195 -9.06 -13.00 24.39
CA ARG A 195 -9.99 -14.14 24.52
C ARG A 195 -11.02 -14.14 23.40
N ARG A 196 -11.70 -13.01 23.14
CA ARG A 196 -12.69 -12.87 22.06
C ARG A 196 -12.09 -13.17 20.69
N LEU A 197 -10.85 -12.70 20.47
CA LEU A 197 -10.15 -12.97 19.23
C LEU A 197 -9.88 -14.47 19.08
N ARG A 198 -9.39 -15.14 20.13
CA ARG A 198 -9.17 -16.61 20.13
C ARG A 198 -10.47 -17.39 19.86
N GLU A 199 -11.58 -16.97 20.46
CA GLU A 199 -12.90 -17.59 20.21
C GLU A 199 -13.29 -17.60 18.72
N LYS A 200 -12.74 -16.69 17.94
CA LYS A 200 -13.00 -16.57 16.49
C LYS A 200 -11.96 -17.29 15.62
N ILE A 201 -10.69 -17.27 16.03
CA ILE A 201 -9.57 -17.68 15.16
C ILE A 201 -8.98 -19.05 15.51
N GLU A 202 -9.11 -19.52 16.75
CA GLU A 202 -8.60 -20.80 17.20
C GLU A 202 -9.63 -21.93 17.02
N ASP A 203 -9.17 -23.17 16.87
CA ASP A 203 -10.05 -24.32 16.90
C ASP A 203 -10.52 -24.61 18.34
N ASP A 204 -9.59 -24.52 19.30
CA ASP A 204 -9.88 -24.53 20.74
C ASP A 204 -9.29 -23.25 21.40
N PRO A 205 -10.15 -22.30 21.85
CA PRO A 205 -9.69 -21.11 22.51
C PRO A 205 -8.95 -21.34 23.83
N GLN A 206 -9.13 -22.52 24.46
CA GLN A 206 -8.46 -22.89 25.71
C GLN A 206 -7.08 -23.49 25.47
N GLU A 207 -6.88 -24.13 24.30
CA GLU A 207 -5.60 -24.62 23.81
C GLU A 207 -5.15 -23.87 22.54
N PRO A 208 -4.88 -22.57 22.65
CA PRO A 208 -4.59 -21.74 21.47
C PRO A 208 -3.28 -22.16 20.80
N ARG A 209 -3.31 -22.22 19.44
CA ARG A 209 -2.18 -22.59 18.60
C ARG A 209 -1.64 -21.43 17.78
N ILE A 210 -2.46 -20.41 17.52
CA ILE A 210 -2.10 -19.24 16.70
C ILE A 210 -1.61 -18.10 17.57
N ILE A 211 -2.36 -17.71 18.62
CA ILE A 211 -1.95 -16.67 19.57
C ILE A 211 -1.60 -17.29 20.91
N LEU A 212 -0.32 -17.48 21.14
CA LEU A 212 0.19 -18.08 22.37
C LEU A 212 0.37 -17.07 23.48
N THR A 213 0.13 -17.49 24.75
CA THR A 213 0.48 -16.70 25.93
C THR A 213 1.88 -17.05 26.40
N VAL A 214 2.75 -16.05 26.49
CA VAL A 214 4.07 -16.18 27.14
C VAL A 214 3.95 -15.60 28.55
N ARG A 215 3.85 -16.48 29.55
CA ARG A 215 3.58 -16.11 30.94
C ARG A 215 4.54 -15.02 31.44
N GLY A 216 4.01 -13.97 32.04
CA GLY A 216 4.76 -12.82 32.57
C GLY A 216 5.40 -11.91 31.52
N ARG A 217 5.27 -12.18 30.20
CA ARG A 217 5.96 -11.41 29.15
C ARG A 217 5.03 -10.85 28.07
N GLY A 218 3.88 -11.46 27.81
CA GLY A 218 2.95 -11.02 26.79
C GLY A 218 2.42 -12.14 25.90
N TYR A 219 2.28 -11.87 24.60
CA TYR A 219 1.69 -12.79 23.64
C TYR A 219 2.56 -12.90 22.38
N LYS A 220 2.37 -13.97 21.64
CA LYS A 220 3.11 -14.25 20.41
C LYS A 220 2.21 -14.96 19.40
N ALA A 221 2.19 -14.48 18.15
CA ALA A 221 1.56 -15.22 17.06
C ALA A 221 2.55 -16.18 16.41
N VAL A 222 2.09 -17.41 16.10
CA VAL A 222 2.89 -18.45 15.43
C VAL A 222 2.05 -19.13 14.36
N ASP A 223 2.72 -19.77 13.39
CA ASP A 223 2.02 -20.73 12.51
C ASP A 223 1.73 -21.97 13.34
N GLY A 224 0.45 -22.29 13.50
CA GLY A 224 -0.03 -23.48 14.22
C GLY A 224 0.05 -24.74 13.38
#